data_9121d0f0b8dc58885915f596acddbab4
#
_entry.id   9121d0f0b8dc58885915f596acddbab4
#
_cell.length_a   1.000
_cell.length_b   1.000
_cell.length_c   1.000
_cell.angle_alpha   90.00
_cell.angle_beta   90.00
_cell.angle_gamma   90.00
#
_symmetry.space_group_name_H-M   'P 1'
#
loop_
_entity.id
_entity.type
_entity.pdbx_description
1 polymer ?
#
loop_
_entity_poly.entity_id
_entity_poly.type
_entity_poly.pdbx_seq_one_letter_code
_entity_poly.pdbx_strand_id
1 'polypeptide(L)'
;MEKLYVIIPAYNEGMNIEQCIDDWYPIVERHNGNGESRLVIINDGSKDNTYEIMQKLAKDKPLFTPLTKANGGHGDTVLYGYRYAIRHDADYIFQTDSDGQTLPEEFEPFWDHREKYDMVIGW
;
A
#
# COMPACT_ATOMS: atom_id res chain seq x y z
N MET A 1 1.24 12.91 -15.64
CA MET A 1 0.90 11.50 -15.43
C MET A 1 0.58 11.29 -13.97
N GLU A 2 -0.35 10.43 -13.71
CA GLU A 2 -0.87 10.29 -12.34
C GLU A 2 -0.05 9.29 -11.54
N LYS A 3 0.41 9.72 -10.39
CA LYS A 3 1.27 8.95 -9.51
C LYS A 3 0.42 8.41 -8.36
N LEU A 4 0.15 7.11 -8.37
CA LEU A 4 -0.70 6.44 -7.39
C LEU A 4 0.15 5.77 -6.32
N TYR A 5 -0.14 6.05 -5.06
CA TYR A 5 0.44 5.33 -3.94
C TYR A 5 -0.66 4.56 -3.20
N VAL A 6 -0.55 3.24 -3.19
CA VAL A 6 -1.43 2.38 -2.41
C VAL A 6 -0.74 2.14 -1.06
N ILE A 7 -1.39 2.54 0.02
CA ILE A 7 -0.85 2.50 1.37
C ILE A 7 -1.55 1.41 2.18
N ILE A 8 -0.79 0.48 2.72
CA ILE A 8 -1.32 -0.63 3.50
C ILE A 8 -0.54 -0.77 4.80
N PRO A 9 -1.18 -0.57 5.96
CA PRO A 9 -0.54 -0.88 7.24
C PRO A 9 -0.61 -2.38 7.49
N ALA A 10 0.44 -2.95 8.09
CA ALA A 10 0.50 -4.37 8.38
C ALA A 10 1.07 -4.62 9.77
N TYR A 11 0.40 -5.47 10.54
CA TYR A 11 0.86 -5.88 11.86
C TYR A 11 0.56 -7.36 12.07
N ASN A 12 1.60 -8.16 12.25
CA ASN A 12 1.49 -9.61 12.44
C ASN A 12 0.68 -10.29 11.33
N GLU A 13 1.00 -9.94 10.08
CA GLU A 13 0.30 -10.43 8.89
C GLU A 13 1.14 -11.43 8.09
N GLY A 14 2.10 -12.11 8.75
CA GLY A 14 3.01 -13.03 8.06
C GLY A 14 2.31 -14.10 7.25
N MET A 15 1.12 -14.54 7.68
CA MET A 15 0.35 -15.57 6.95
C MET A 15 -0.39 -15.00 5.74
N ASN A 16 -0.67 -13.71 5.71
CA ASN A 16 -1.52 -13.09 4.69
C ASN A 16 -0.79 -12.07 3.84
N ILE A 17 0.41 -11.66 4.22
CA ILE A 17 1.08 -10.54 3.56
C ILE A 17 1.44 -10.85 2.10
N GLU A 18 1.81 -12.07 1.80
CA GLU A 18 2.12 -12.46 0.43
C GLU A 18 0.89 -12.34 -0.46
N GLN A 19 -0.25 -12.84 0.01
CA GLN A 19 -1.50 -12.73 -0.73
C GLN A 19 -1.90 -11.27 -0.91
N CYS A 20 -1.72 -10.44 0.11
CA CYS A 20 -1.99 -9.02 0.03
C CYS A 20 -1.16 -8.35 -1.06
N ILE A 21 0.12 -8.66 -1.13
CA ILE A 21 1.01 -8.12 -2.16
C ILE A 21 0.58 -8.61 -3.54
N ASP A 22 0.27 -9.90 -3.67
CA ASP A 22 -0.17 -10.49 -4.93
C ASP A 22 -1.49 -9.89 -5.42
N ASP A 23 -2.35 -9.48 -4.50
CA ASP A 23 -3.63 -8.85 -4.84
C ASP A 23 -3.46 -7.41 -5.31
N TRP A 24 -2.59 -6.64 -4.67
CA TRP A 24 -2.50 -5.20 -4.90
C TRP A 24 -1.39 -4.76 -5.83
N TYR A 25 -0.34 -5.56 -5.98
CA TYR A 25 0.75 -5.19 -6.87
C TYR A 25 0.28 -5.02 -8.33
N PRO A 26 -0.55 -5.92 -8.89
CA PRO A 26 -1.07 -5.75 -10.24
C PRO A 26 -1.88 -4.47 -10.44
N ILE A 27 -2.57 -4.01 -9.38
CA ILE A 27 -3.32 -2.74 -9.43
C ILE A 27 -2.37 -1.57 -9.64
N VAL A 28 -1.27 -1.55 -8.89
CA VAL A 28 -0.27 -0.50 -9.03
C VAL A 28 0.39 -0.55 -10.40
N GLU A 29 0.71 -1.75 -10.89
CA GLU A 29 1.27 -1.92 -12.24
C GLU A 29 0.34 -1.39 -13.32
N ARG A 30 -0.95 -1.67 -13.18
CA ARG A 30 -1.96 -1.23 -14.16
C ARG A 30 -2.09 0.28 -14.23
N HIS A 31 -1.93 0.96 -13.10
CA HIS A 31 -2.11 2.40 -13.00
C HIS A 31 -0.78 3.15 -12.88
N ASN A 32 0.29 2.55 -13.38
CA ASN A 32 1.64 3.11 -13.30
C ASN A 32 1.99 3.83 -14.60
N GLY A 33 1.46 5.05 -14.78
CA GLY A 33 1.59 5.77 -16.04
C GLY A 33 3.03 6.15 -16.43
N ASN A 34 3.89 6.47 -15.45
CA ASN A 34 5.26 6.93 -15.72
C ASN A 34 6.33 6.22 -14.90
N GLY A 35 6.00 5.10 -14.29
CA GLY A 35 6.94 4.31 -13.50
C GLY A 35 7.09 4.76 -12.06
N GLU A 36 6.31 5.73 -11.59
CA GLU A 36 6.48 6.31 -10.27
C GLU A 36 5.42 5.89 -9.25
N SER A 37 4.37 5.17 -9.67
CA SER A 37 3.39 4.63 -8.74
C SER A 37 4.01 3.55 -7.87
N ARG A 38 3.54 3.43 -6.63
CA ARG A 38 4.12 2.47 -5.67
C ARG A 38 3.05 1.81 -4.82
N LEU A 39 3.31 0.53 -4.49
CA LEU A 39 2.62 -0.17 -3.42
C LEU A 39 3.48 -0.01 -2.17
N VAL A 40 2.97 0.65 -1.15
CA VAL A 40 3.72 0.92 0.09
C VAL A 40 3.04 0.18 1.22
N ILE A 41 3.70 -0.81 1.77
CA ILE A 41 3.20 -1.54 2.94
C ILE A 41 4.13 -1.22 4.10
N ILE A 42 3.55 -0.76 5.21
CA ILE A 42 4.28 -0.34 6.39
C ILE A 42 4.09 -1.39 7.49
N ASN A 43 5.17 -2.04 7.85
CA ASN A 43 5.19 -2.97 8.97
C ASN A 43 5.20 -2.17 10.28
N ASP A 44 4.16 -2.34 11.09
CA ASP A 44 3.98 -1.62 12.35
C ASP A 44 4.57 -2.42 13.52
N GLY A 45 5.86 -2.69 13.45
CA GLY A 45 6.57 -3.36 14.51
C GLY A 45 6.08 -4.78 14.79
N SER A 46 5.82 -5.57 13.74
CA SER A 46 5.34 -6.94 13.88
C SER A 46 6.30 -7.81 14.67
N LYS A 47 5.75 -8.73 15.45
CA LYS A 47 6.52 -9.69 16.24
C LYS A 47 6.80 -10.97 15.47
N ASP A 48 6.10 -11.20 14.37
CA ASP A 48 6.29 -12.35 13.50
C ASP A 48 7.21 -12.02 12.33
N ASN A 49 7.24 -12.87 11.30
CA ASN A 49 8.11 -12.70 10.13
C ASN A 49 7.53 -11.81 9.02
N THR A 50 6.54 -10.98 9.32
CA THR A 50 5.87 -10.13 8.34
C THR A 50 6.87 -9.31 7.51
N TYR A 51 7.77 -8.58 8.16
CA TYR A 51 8.70 -7.70 7.46
C TYR A 51 9.73 -8.49 6.64
N GLU A 52 10.19 -9.63 7.15
CA GLU A 52 11.13 -10.48 6.40
C GLU A 52 10.52 -10.95 5.08
N ILE A 53 9.24 -11.35 5.11
CA ILE A 53 8.52 -11.75 3.91
C ILE A 53 8.40 -10.57 2.94
N MET A 54 8.06 -9.39 3.46
CA MET A 54 7.96 -8.18 2.65
C MET A 54 9.28 -7.88 1.93
N GLN A 55 10.38 -7.92 2.65
CA GLN A 55 11.70 -7.65 2.07
C GLN A 55 12.06 -8.66 1.00
N LYS A 56 11.76 -9.93 1.23
CA LYS A 56 12.02 -11.00 0.28
C LYS A 56 11.25 -10.81 -1.02
N LEU A 57 9.96 -10.48 -0.90
CA LEU A 57 9.09 -10.30 -2.08
C LEU A 57 9.40 -9.01 -2.83
N ALA A 58 9.97 -8.01 -2.17
CA ALA A 58 10.30 -6.74 -2.81
C ALA A 58 11.46 -6.86 -3.79
N LYS A 59 12.29 -7.90 -3.68
CA LYS A 59 13.48 -8.06 -4.51
C LYS A 59 13.19 -8.11 -6.01
N ASP A 60 12.04 -8.66 -6.38
CA ASP A 60 11.64 -8.78 -7.80
C ASP A 60 10.37 -7.98 -8.12
N LYS A 61 10.02 -7.01 -7.24
CA LYS A 61 8.86 -6.14 -7.42
C LYS A 61 9.27 -4.67 -7.27
N PRO A 62 9.78 -4.06 -8.35
CA PRO A 62 10.34 -2.70 -8.25
C PRO A 62 9.35 -1.63 -7.83
N LEU A 63 8.03 -1.85 -8.00
CA LEU A 63 7.02 -0.89 -7.58
C LEU A 63 6.55 -1.11 -6.15
N PHE A 64 7.06 -2.13 -5.46
CA PHE A 64 6.72 -2.41 -4.07
C PHE A 64 7.80 -1.82 -3.16
N THR A 65 7.37 -0.99 -2.22
CA THR A 65 8.26 -0.36 -1.23
C THR A 65 7.88 -0.87 0.16
N PRO A 66 8.67 -1.79 0.73
CA PRO A 66 8.44 -2.24 2.11
C PRO A 66 9.03 -1.23 3.10
N LEU A 67 8.24 -0.81 4.06
CA LEU A 67 8.68 0.09 5.13
C LEU A 67 8.44 -0.56 6.48
N THR A 68 9.21 -0.15 7.48
CA THR A 68 9.03 -0.63 8.84
C THR A 68 9.19 0.52 9.83
N LYS A 69 8.49 0.43 10.95
CA LYS A 69 8.56 1.40 12.02
C LYS A 69 8.30 0.70 13.35
N ALA A 70 8.60 1.37 14.45
CA ALA A 70 8.24 0.87 15.78
C ALA A 70 6.71 0.84 15.91
N ASN A 71 6.19 -0.14 16.63
CA ASN A 71 4.74 -0.28 16.82
C ASN A 71 4.15 1.00 17.41
N GLY A 72 3.17 1.56 16.75
CA GLY A 72 2.47 2.77 17.16
C GLY A 72 0.97 2.71 16.95
N GLY A 73 0.47 1.60 16.39
CA GLY A 73 -0.94 1.40 16.14
C GLY A 73 -1.37 1.74 14.73
N HIS A 74 -2.58 1.33 14.37
CA HIS A 74 -3.11 1.43 13.02
C HIS A 74 -3.13 2.87 12.51
N GLY A 75 -3.71 3.80 13.27
CA GLY A 75 -3.82 5.20 12.85
C GLY A 75 -2.47 5.87 12.63
N ASP A 76 -1.52 5.60 13.52
CA ASP A 76 -0.16 6.13 13.41
C ASP A 76 0.53 5.60 12.16
N THR A 77 0.33 4.32 11.85
CA THR A 77 0.94 3.67 10.69
C THR A 77 0.34 4.19 9.39
N VAL A 78 -0.97 4.39 9.33
CA VAL A 78 -1.64 4.97 8.17
C VAL A 78 -1.13 6.40 7.93
N LEU A 79 -1.01 7.19 8.99
CA LEU A 79 -0.49 8.56 8.88
C LEU A 79 0.96 8.56 8.40
N TYR A 80 1.76 7.62 8.87
CA TYR A 80 3.14 7.45 8.42
C TYR A 80 3.17 7.22 6.90
N GLY A 81 2.29 6.36 6.40
CA GLY A 81 2.18 6.08 4.97
C GLY A 81 1.76 7.30 4.15
N TYR A 82 0.80 8.06 4.65
CA TYR A 82 0.36 9.29 3.99
C TYR A 82 1.50 10.30 3.89
N ARG A 83 2.26 10.48 4.97
CA ARG A 83 3.40 11.40 4.97
C ARG A 83 4.48 10.95 3.98
N TYR A 84 4.70 9.65 3.89
CA TYR A 84 5.63 9.10 2.93
C TYR A 84 5.19 9.40 1.50
N ALA A 85 3.91 9.16 1.19
CA ALA A 85 3.37 9.40 -0.14
C ALA A 85 3.44 10.89 -0.51
N ILE A 86 3.12 11.78 0.44
CA ILE A 86 3.17 13.23 0.21
C ILE A 86 4.61 13.68 -0.07
N ARG A 87 5.59 13.16 0.68
CA ARG A 87 7.00 13.50 0.43
C ARG A 87 7.48 13.05 -0.94
N HIS A 88 6.85 12.04 -1.50
CA HIS A 88 7.19 11.52 -2.83
C HIS A 88 6.28 12.05 -3.93
N ASP A 89 5.54 13.11 -3.62
CA ASP A 89 4.70 13.83 -4.58
C ASP A 89 3.61 12.96 -5.22
N ALA A 90 3.01 12.07 -4.44
CA ALA A 90 1.90 11.26 -4.92
C ALA A 90 0.73 12.15 -5.34
N ASP A 91 0.14 11.86 -6.48
CA ASP A 91 -1.06 12.57 -6.96
C ASP A 91 -2.31 11.99 -6.33
N TYR A 92 -2.32 10.68 -6.09
CA TYR A 92 -3.45 9.97 -5.47
C TYR A 92 -2.93 8.98 -4.44
N ILE A 93 -3.64 8.89 -3.32
CA ILE A 93 -3.34 7.95 -2.24
C ILE A 93 -4.58 7.10 -2.01
N PHE A 94 -4.44 5.79 -2.11
CA PHE A 94 -5.48 4.85 -1.77
C PHE A 94 -5.01 4.02 -0.59
N GLN A 95 -5.75 4.05 0.52
CA GLN A 95 -5.41 3.29 1.71
C GLN A 95 -6.38 2.11 1.87
N THR A 96 -5.84 0.95 2.16
CA THR A 96 -6.63 -0.24 2.47
C THR A 96 -5.90 -1.06 3.52
N ASP A 97 -6.57 -2.07 4.08
CA ASP A 97 -5.99 -2.92 5.11
C ASP A 97 -5.43 -4.20 4.51
N SER A 98 -4.53 -4.86 5.26
CA SER A 98 -3.85 -6.07 4.81
C SER A 98 -4.67 -7.35 5.03
N ASP A 99 -5.85 -7.26 5.63
CA ASP A 99 -6.65 -8.41 6.02
C ASP A 99 -7.58 -8.97 4.93
N GLY A 100 -7.53 -8.40 3.74
CA GLY A 100 -8.33 -8.87 2.60
C GLY A 100 -9.78 -8.42 2.58
N GLN A 101 -10.19 -7.50 3.45
CA GLN A 101 -11.57 -7.02 3.49
C GLN A 101 -11.93 -6.16 2.29
N THR A 102 -10.95 -5.45 1.73
CA THR A 102 -11.16 -4.69 0.50
C THR A 102 -10.55 -5.49 -0.64
N LEU A 103 -11.37 -5.81 -1.64
CA LEU A 103 -10.91 -6.58 -2.80
C LEU A 103 -10.32 -5.65 -3.86
N PRO A 104 -9.28 -6.10 -4.59
CA PRO A 104 -8.68 -5.28 -5.65
C PRO A 104 -9.67 -4.82 -6.72
N GLU A 105 -10.64 -5.64 -7.08
CA GLU A 105 -11.65 -5.27 -8.07
C GLU A 105 -12.55 -4.15 -7.61
N GLU A 106 -12.61 -3.87 -6.30
CA GLU A 106 -13.36 -2.74 -5.76
C GLU A 106 -12.62 -1.42 -5.94
N PHE A 107 -11.33 -1.47 -6.28
CA PHE A 107 -10.51 -0.27 -6.48
C PHE A 107 -10.94 0.51 -7.72
N GLU A 108 -11.28 -0.17 -8.80
CA GLU A 108 -11.52 0.49 -10.09
C GLU A 108 -12.62 1.57 -10.02
N PRO A 109 -13.75 1.36 -9.35
CA PRO A 109 -14.74 2.44 -9.21
C PRO A 109 -14.19 3.68 -8.52
N PHE A 110 -13.32 3.51 -7.52
CA PHE A 110 -12.68 4.67 -6.86
C PHE A 110 -11.74 5.37 -7.83
N TRP A 111 -10.97 4.63 -8.60
CA TRP A 111 -10.05 5.21 -9.58
C TRP A 111 -10.79 5.98 -10.66
N ASP A 112 -11.90 5.44 -11.15
CA ASP A 112 -12.70 6.07 -12.19
C ASP A 112 -13.31 7.40 -11.74
N HIS A 113 -13.49 7.58 -10.43
CA HIS A 113 -14.05 8.80 -9.84
C HIS A 113 -13.01 9.63 -9.09
N ARG A 114 -11.72 9.40 -9.34
CA ARG A 114 -10.65 10.01 -8.55
C ARG A 114 -10.63 11.53 -8.58
N GLU A 115 -11.15 12.12 -9.63
CA GLU A 115 -11.20 13.58 -9.75
C GLU A 115 -12.14 14.24 -8.73
N LYS A 116 -13.02 13.44 -8.11
CA LYS A 116 -13.94 13.94 -7.09
C LYS A 116 -13.36 13.86 -5.69
N TYR A 117 -12.16 13.30 -5.54
CA TYR A 117 -11.56 13.07 -4.23
C TYR A 117 -10.12 13.57 -4.24
N ASP A 118 -9.72 14.24 -3.16
CA ASP A 118 -8.30 14.56 -2.93
C ASP A 118 -7.56 13.32 -2.46
N MET A 119 -8.28 12.42 -1.82
CA MET A 119 -7.75 11.19 -1.25
C MET A 119 -8.82 10.10 -1.40
N VAL A 120 -8.41 8.92 -1.88
CA VAL A 120 -9.31 7.78 -2.01
C VAL A 120 -8.99 6.78 -0.90
N ILE A 121 -9.98 6.45 -0.07
CA ILE A 121 -9.80 5.55 1.06
C ILE A 121 -10.78 4.38 0.91
N GLY A 122 -10.24 3.14 0.96
CA GLY A 122 -11.03 1.92 0.94
C GLY A 122 -10.92 1.20 2.28
N TRP A 123 -12.05 0.77 2.80
CA TRP A 123 -12.10 0.01 4.07
C TRP A 123 -12.51 -1.42 3.83
#